data_987db364558af67fe581e3e624157143
#
_entry.id   987db364558af67fe581e3e624157143
#
_cell.length_a   1.000
_cell.length_b   1.000
_cell.length_c   1.000
_cell.angle_alpha   90.00
_cell.angle_beta   90.00
_cell.angle_gamma   90.00
#
_symmetry.space_group_name_H-M   'P 1'
#
loop_
_entity.id
_entity.type
_entity.pdbx_description
1 polymer ?
#
loop_
_entity_poly.entity_id
_entity_poly.type
_entity_poly.pdbx_seq_one_letter_code
_entity_poly.pdbx_strand_id
1 'polypeptide(L)'
;LHAAKYAGGAPAGWMLRDGGTVGTGVYPATAIPDQNQLRAMIDPLAVNGTNDYVKRADFNKTVEARAARLEALKANGVMLPKERLITDAFIAGQEARVRLAAVANNIPVNFGQFPDLEVSLICAQSGITAAIQTNSSGFDTHGDVNGNNGALTNATNRLTYLWDEAARRGIADRLFVVAAGEFSRTELNGSNGNDHDSVGAGCLIMGPPGWGLGNRVVGYT
;
A
#
# COMPACT_ATOMS: atom_id res chain seq x y z
N LEU A 1 0.44 -7.56 -10.62
CA LEU A 1 0.76 -7.25 -12.02
C LEU A 1 -0.49 -7.19 -12.91
N HIS A 2 -1.43 -8.14 -12.76
CA HIS A 2 -2.68 -8.10 -13.51
C HIS A 2 -3.67 -7.04 -13.02
N ALA A 3 -3.75 -6.75 -11.73
CA ALA A 3 -4.67 -5.77 -11.17
C ALA A 3 -4.46 -4.36 -11.74
N ALA A 4 -3.21 -3.94 -11.93
CA ALA A 4 -2.89 -2.64 -12.52
C ALA A 4 -3.31 -2.51 -14.00
N LYS A 5 -3.38 -3.64 -14.71
CA LYS A 5 -3.77 -3.69 -16.13
C LYS A 5 -5.27 -3.53 -16.36
N TYR A 6 -6.09 -3.86 -15.35
CA TYR A 6 -7.55 -3.89 -15.46
C TYR A 6 -8.25 -2.74 -14.72
N ALA A 7 -7.51 -1.86 -14.07
CA ALA A 7 -8.06 -0.71 -13.35
C ALA A 7 -8.54 0.44 -14.25
N GLY A 8 -9.06 0.15 -15.41
CA GLY A 8 -9.71 1.04 -16.40
C GLY A 8 -9.26 2.50 -16.35
N GLY A 9 -8.30 2.90 -17.15
CA GLY A 9 -7.73 4.24 -17.14
C GLY A 9 -6.21 4.22 -17.00
N ALA A 10 -5.62 5.30 -16.51
CA ALA A 10 -4.17 5.33 -16.25
C ALA A 10 -3.79 4.23 -15.25
N PRO A 11 -2.69 3.50 -15.48
CA PRO A 11 -2.29 2.40 -14.61
C PRO A 11 -2.13 2.89 -13.17
N ALA A 12 -2.90 2.27 -12.27
CA ALA A 12 -2.75 2.49 -10.84
C ALA A 12 -1.44 1.87 -10.36
N GLY A 13 -0.66 2.62 -9.62
CA GLY A 13 0.56 2.13 -8.99
C GLY A 13 0.26 1.09 -7.90
N TRP A 14 1.25 0.29 -7.58
CA TRP A 14 1.23 -0.53 -6.37
C TRP A 14 1.63 0.32 -5.18
N MET A 15 0.92 0.14 -4.07
CA MET A 15 1.28 0.77 -2.80
C MET A 15 1.74 -0.32 -1.83
N LEU A 16 2.94 -0.17 -1.31
CA LEU A 16 3.48 -1.00 -0.25
C LEU A 16 3.59 -0.19 1.03
N ARG A 17 3.00 -0.68 2.10
CA ARG A 17 3.12 -0.01 3.40
C ARG A 17 4.45 -0.31 4.09
N ASP A 18 4.89 -1.54 4.06
CA ASP A 18 6.02 -2.03 4.87
C ASP A 18 7.30 -2.27 4.06
N GLY A 19 7.46 -1.60 2.93
CA GLY A 19 8.69 -1.66 2.14
C GLY A 19 8.97 -3.00 1.45
N GLY A 20 7.98 -3.89 1.35
CA GLY A 20 8.11 -5.14 0.62
C GLY A 20 8.38 -4.93 -0.88
N THR A 21 8.88 -5.96 -1.55
CA THR A 21 9.34 -5.90 -2.94
C THR A 21 8.33 -6.47 -3.95
N VAL A 22 7.09 -6.69 -3.56
CA VAL A 22 6.06 -7.26 -4.43
C VAL A 22 5.66 -6.27 -5.52
N GLY A 23 5.62 -6.69 -6.75
CA GLY A 23 5.09 -5.88 -7.87
C GLY A 23 6.10 -5.01 -8.59
N THR A 24 7.39 -5.25 -8.48
CA THR A 24 8.47 -4.43 -9.07
C THR A 24 8.64 -4.55 -10.59
N GLY A 25 7.73 -5.21 -11.31
CA GLY A 25 7.95 -5.51 -12.74
C GLY A 25 7.63 -4.39 -13.72
N VAL A 26 6.48 -3.74 -13.59
CA VAL A 26 6.00 -2.76 -14.61
C VAL A 26 5.77 -1.37 -14.02
N TYR A 27 5.35 -1.29 -12.77
CA TYR A 27 5.15 -0.03 -12.06
C TYR A 27 5.88 -0.09 -10.72
N PRO A 28 6.69 0.92 -10.40
CA PRO A 28 7.34 0.98 -9.10
C PRO A 28 6.27 1.07 -7.99
N ALA A 29 6.45 0.27 -6.96
CA ALA A 29 5.63 0.36 -5.77
C ALA A 29 5.97 1.64 -5.00
N THR A 30 4.94 2.33 -4.49
CA THR A 30 5.14 3.45 -3.58
C THR A 30 4.97 2.95 -2.15
N ALA A 31 6.03 2.99 -1.37
CA ALA A 31 5.97 2.68 0.06
C ALA A 31 5.43 3.89 0.83
N ILE A 32 4.39 3.67 1.62
CA ILE A 32 3.82 4.68 2.53
C ILE A 32 3.81 4.08 3.93
N PRO A 33 4.89 4.25 4.70
CA PRO A 33 5.01 3.61 6.01
C PRO A 33 4.06 4.20 7.05
N ASP A 34 3.72 5.48 6.94
CA ASP A 34 2.78 6.12 7.88
C ASP A 34 2.02 7.31 7.26
N GLN A 35 1.03 7.78 8.00
CA GLN A 35 0.16 8.89 7.62
C GLN A 35 0.90 10.23 7.47
N ASN A 36 1.95 10.47 8.27
CA ASN A 36 2.70 11.72 8.20
C ASN A 36 3.53 11.75 6.93
N GLN A 37 4.08 10.61 6.54
CA GLN A 37 4.78 10.49 5.24
C GLN A 37 3.82 10.69 4.07
N LEU A 38 2.58 10.15 4.13
CA LEU A 38 1.59 10.43 3.10
C LEU A 38 1.30 11.93 2.99
N ARG A 39 1.11 12.61 4.13
CA ARG A 39 0.92 14.07 4.14
C ARG A 39 2.12 14.83 3.60
N ALA A 40 3.34 14.42 3.98
CA ALA A 40 4.57 15.00 3.46
C ALA A 40 4.75 14.81 1.96
N MET A 41 4.34 13.65 1.42
CA MET A 41 4.35 13.40 -0.02
C MET A 41 3.37 14.30 -0.76
N ILE A 42 2.20 14.56 -0.19
CA ILE A 42 1.18 15.46 -0.75
C ILE A 42 1.63 16.90 -0.66
N ASP A 43 2.04 17.34 0.52
CA ASP A 43 2.45 18.71 0.78
C ASP A 43 3.68 18.76 1.70
N PRO A 44 4.87 18.75 1.14
CA PRO A 44 6.12 18.80 1.92
C PRO A 44 6.23 20.01 2.83
N LEU A 45 5.55 21.13 2.52
CA LEU A 45 5.58 22.34 3.31
C LEU A 45 4.58 22.31 4.48
N ALA A 46 3.54 21.48 4.42
CA ALA A 46 2.54 21.39 5.48
C ALA A 46 3.03 20.61 6.71
N VAL A 47 3.99 19.71 6.56
CA VAL A 47 4.45 18.80 7.63
C VAL A 47 5.49 19.43 8.53
N ASN A 48 6.24 20.40 8.04
CA ASN A 48 7.32 21.06 8.80
C ASN A 48 6.88 22.33 9.55
N GLY A 49 5.62 22.51 9.66
CA GLY A 49 4.79 23.32 10.59
C GLY A 49 5.29 24.60 11.18
N THR A 50 6.34 25.25 10.72
CA THR A 50 6.74 26.61 11.15
C THR A 50 8.01 27.14 10.47
N ASN A 51 8.65 26.40 9.60
CA ASN A 51 9.84 26.90 8.92
C ASN A 51 9.46 27.55 7.59
N ASP A 52 9.04 28.80 7.66
CA ASP A 52 8.74 29.66 6.51
C ASP A 52 10.00 30.11 5.72
N TYR A 53 11.08 29.32 5.75
CA TYR A 53 12.28 29.62 4.99
C TYR A 53 12.05 29.56 3.47
N VAL A 54 11.09 28.76 3.03
CA VAL A 54 10.73 28.67 1.62
C VAL A 54 9.25 28.99 1.47
N LYS A 55 8.95 30.11 0.82
CA LYS A 55 7.57 30.45 0.47
C LYS A 55 7.00 29.44 -0.52
N ARG A 56 5.74 29.07 -0.36
CA ARG A 56 5.05 28.11 -1.23
C ARG A 56 5.18 28.45 -2.71
N ALA A 57 5.06 29.73 -3.07
CA ALA A 57 5.20 30.19 -4.45
C ALA A 57 6.60 29.89 -5.02
N ASP A 58 7.65 30.07 -4.23
CA ASP A 58 9.04 29.82 -4.64
C ASP A 58 9.32 28.32 -4.73
N PHE A 59 8.76 27.53 -3.81
CA PHE A 59 8.80 26.07 -3.88
C PHE A 59 8.16 25.56 -5.17
N ASN A 60 6.95 26.01 -5.49
CA ASN A 60 6.25 25.59 -6.69
C ASN A 60 7.02 25.96 -7.96
N LYS A 61 7.54 27.21 -8.07
CA LYS A 61 8.40 27.63 -9.19
C LYS A 61 9.64 26.75 -9.33
N THR A 62 10.25 26.37 -8.20
CA THR A 62 11.43 25.48 -8.21
C THR A 62 11.08 24.10 -8.74
N VAL A 63 9.94 23.54 -8.34
CA VAL A 63 9.46 22.24 -8.82
C VAL A 63 9.16 22.30 -10.32
N GLU A 64 8.45 23.32 -10.78
CA GLU A 64 8.12 23.53 -12.20
C GLU A 64 9.38 23.71 -13.05
N ALA A 65 10.33 24.56 -12.61
CA ALA A 65 11.59 24.78 -13.32
C ALA A 65 12.42 23.48 -13.41
N ARG A 66 12.45 22.69 -12.35
CA ARG A 66 13.13 21.38 -12.33
C ARG A 66 12.47 20.40 -13.30
N ALA A 67 11.15 20.30 -13.30
CA ALA A 67 10.41 19.42 -14.21
C ALA A 67 10.67 19.82 -15.67
N ALA A 68 10.57 21.11 -16.02
CA ALA A 68 10.84 21.63 -17.35
C ALA A 68 12.29 21.35 -17.83
N ARG A 69 13.26 21.51 -16.91
CA ARG A 69 14.66 21.18 -17.21
C ARG A 69 14.86 19.69 -17.50
N LEU A 70 14.23 18.81 -16.74
CA LEU A 70 14.36 17.37 -16.93
C LEU A 70 13.72 16.92 -18.24
N GLU A 71 12.56 17.46 -18.62
CA GLU A 71 11.95 17.20 -19.93
C GLU A 71 12.83 17.69 -21.07
N ALA A 72 13.42 18.88 -20.96
CA ALA A 72 14.36 19.39 -21.96
C ALA A 72 15.60 18.49 -22.11
N LEU A 73 16.14 17.98 -21.01
CA LEU A 73 17.27 17.04 -21.03
C LEU A 73 16.89 15.71 -21.69
N LYS A 74 15.69 15.19 -21.45
CA LYS A 74 15.17 14.01 -22.15
C LYS A 74 15.05 14.23 -23.65
N ALA A 75 14.47 15.37 -24.04
CA ALA A 75 14.24 15.69 -25.45
C ALA A 75 15.54 15.83 -26.25
N ASN A 76 16.61 16.34 -25.62
CA ASN A 76 17.91 16.55 -26.27
C ASN A 76 18.71 15.24 -26.51
N GLY A 77 18.25 14.09 -26.05
CA GLY A 77 18.83 12.78 -26.35
C GLY A 77 20.23 12.50 -25.77
N VAL A 78 20.75 13.38 -24.91
CA VAL A 78 22.12 13.31 -24.39
C VAL A 78 22.26 12.43 -23.12
N MET A 79 21.12 11.95 -22.57
CA MET A 79 21.12 11.17 -21.32
C MET A 79 21.55 9.73 -21.55
N LEU A 80 22.41 9.23 -20.68
CA LEU A 80 22.69 7.79 -20.58
C LEU A 80 21.43 7.00 -20.19
N PRO A 81 21.34 5.73 -20.57
CA PRO A 81 20.14 4.91 -20.23
C PRO A 81 19.77 4.92 -18.73
N LYS A 82 20.77 4.87 -17.85
CA LYS A 82 20.55 4.93 -16.39
C LYS A 82 20.04 6.30 -15.93
N GLU A 83 20.54 7.37 -16.51
CA GLU A 83 20.09 8.74 -16.21
C GLU A 83 18.64 8.94 -16.68
N ARG A 84 18.31 8.41 -17.85
CA ARG A 84 16.96 8.44 -18.38
C ARG A 84 15.98 7.70 -17.45
N LEU A 85 16.35 6.49 -16.99
CA LEU A 85 15.53 5.72 -16.05
C LEU A 85 15.26 6.51 -14.76
N ILE A 86 16.29 7.13 -14.19
CA ILE A 86 16.17 7.94 -12.96
C ILE A 86 15.29 9.16 -13.20
N THR A 87 15.44 9.82 -14.34
CA THR A 87 14.64 10.99 -14.72
C THR A 87 13.18 10.63 -14.92
N ASP A 88 12.90 9.53 -15.61
CA ASP A 88 11.54 9.02 -15.82
C ASP A 88 10.87 8.66 -14.48
N ALA A 89 11.60 8.00 -13.58
CA ALA A 89 11.11 7.70 -12.23
C ALA A 89 10.81 8.98 -11.43
N PHE A 90 11.65 10.01 -11.53
CA PHE A 90 11.41 11.28 -10.85
C PHE A 90 10.17 11.99 -11.40
N ILE A 91 10.00 12.06 -12.71
CA ILE A 91 8.83 12.67 -13.36
C ILE A 91 7.56 11.92 -12.96
N ALA A 92 7.57 10.59 -13.05
CA ALA A 92 6.45 9.76 -12.61
C ALA A 92 6.11 9.98 -11.12
N GLY A 93 7.12 10.17 -10.27
CA GLY A 93 6.94 10.53 -8.85
C GLY A 93 6.25 11.89 -8.66
N GLN A 94 6.58 12.90 -9.48
CA GLN A 94 5.91 14.20 -9.43
C GLN A 94 4.45 14.11 -9.90
N GLU A 95 4.16 13.35 -10.94
CA GLU A 95 2.79 13.09 -11.38
C GLU A 95 1.98 12.35 -10.33
N ALA A 96 2.57 11.34 -9.68
CA ALA A 96 1.94 10.63 -8.57
C ALA A 96 1.63 11.59 -7.40
N ARG A 97 2.53 12.54 -7.08
CA ARG A 97 2.29 13.56 -6.07
C ARG A 97 1.09 14.45 -6.41
N VAL A 98 0.94 14.86 -7.66
CA VAL A 98 -0.20 15.67 -8.10
C VAL A 98 -1.51 14.90 -7.93
N ARG A 99 -1.53 13.61 -8.27
CA ARG A 99 -2.69 12.75 -8.04
C ARG A 99 -2.99 12.57 -6.56
N LEU A 100 -1.96 12.35 -5.74
CA LEU A 100 -2.10 12.30 -4.27
C LEU A 100 -2.65 13.61 -3.69
N ALA A 101 -2.23 14.75 -4.21
CA ALA A 101 -2.75 16.04 -3.78
C ALA A 101 -4.27 16.18 -4.00
N ALA A 102 -4.82 15.55 -5.05
CA ALA A 102 -6.26 15.52 -5.30
C ALA A 102 -7.06 14.80 -4.21
N VAL A 103 -6.44 13.91 -3.44
CA VAL A 103 -7.08 13.20 -2.32
C VAL A 103 -6.82 13.84 -0.96
N ALA A 104 -6.04 14.91 -0.91
CA ALA A 104 -5.67 15.58 0.35
C ALA A 104 -6.90 15.93 1.20
N ASN A 105 -8.00 16.33 0.57
CA ASN A 105 -9.25 16.68 1.25
C ASN A 105 -9.98 15.46 1.86
N ASN A 106 -9.64 14.26 1.42
CA ASN A 106 -10.24 13.01 1.93
C ASN A 106 -9.41 12.41 3.06
N ILE A 107 -8.25 13.00 3.37
CA ILE A 107 -7.40 12.52 4.47
C ILE A 107 -7.91 13.12 5.76
N PRO A 108 -8.38 12.30 6.72
CA PRO A 108 -8.89 12.83 7.98
C PRO A 108 -7.75 13.47 8.79
N VAL A 109 -8.11 14.44 9.64
CA VAL A 109 -7.16 15.06 10.59
C VAL A 109 -6.67 14.00 11.59
N ASN A 110 -7.59 13.16 12.04
CA ASN A 110 -7.29 12.03 12.92
C ASN A 110 -7.73 10.74 12.23
N PHE A 111 -6.87 9.75 12.25
CA PHE A 111 -7.19 8.42 11.77
C PHE A 111 -7.83 7.59 12.89
N GLY A 112 -8.61 6.60 12.49
CA GLY A 112 -9.20 5.63 13.41
C GLY A 112 -8.18 4.61 13.94
N GLN A 113 -8.69 3.44 14.30
CA GLN A 113 -7.91 2.41 14.98
C GLN A 113 -6.76 1.85 14.14
N PHE A 114 -6.92 1.78 12.81
CA PHE A 114 -5.92 1.24 11.88
C PHE A 114 -5.63 2.26 10.76
N PRO A 115 -4.74 3.24 11.04
CA PRO A 115 -4.43 4.31 10.09
C PRO A 115 -3.94 3.83 8.73
N ASP A 116 -3.18 2.73 8.70
CA ASP A 116 -2.67 2.12 7.48
C ASP A 116 -3.80 1.60 6.57
N LEU A 117 -4.83 1.01 7.15
CA LEU A 117 -6.00 0.54 6.38
C LEU A 117 -6.82 1.72 5.86
N GLU A 118 -7.00 2.77 6.65
CA GLU A 118 -7.70 3.98 6.19
C GLU A 118 -6.99 4.66 5.02
N VAL A 119 -5.68 4.87 5.14
CA VAL A 119 -4.87 5.43 4.06
C VAL A 119 -4.99 4.57 2.80
N SER A 120 -4.94 3.25 2.97
CA SER A 120 -5.10 2.28 1.89
C SER A 120 -6.43 2.44 1.16
N LEU A 121 -7.52 2.50 1.92
CA LEU A 121 -8.87 2.65 1.37
C LEU A 121 -9.09 4.02 0.73
N ILE A 122 -8.53 5.10 1.29
CA ILE A 122 -8.55 6.44 0.68
C ILE A 122 -7.87 6.41 -0.69
N CYS A 123 -6.71 5.81 -0.78
CA CYS A 123 -5.97 5.71 -2.04
C CYS A 123 -6.68 4.84 -3.07
N ALA A 124 -7.29 3.73 -2.65
CA ALA A 124 -8.10 2.87 -3.52
C ALA A 124 -9.37 3.58 -4.01
N GLN A 125 -10.11 4.23 -3.10
CA GLN A 125 -11.31 5.00 -3.43
C GLN A 125 -11.02 6.11 -4.45
N SER A 126 -9.86 6.75 -4.32
CA SER A 126 -9.43 7.85 -5.18
C SER A 126 -8.81 7.39 -6.50
N GLY A 127 -8.75 6.09 -6.76
CA GLY A 127 -8.17 5.53 -7.98
C GLY A 127 -6.66 5.70 -8.12
N ILE A 128 -5.96 6.04 -7.04
CA ILE A 128 -4.49 6.16 -7.04
C ILE A 128 -3.83 4.80 -7.14
N THR A 129 -4.43 3.80 -6.52
CA THR A 129 -3.92 2.43 -6.55
C THR A 129 -5.06 1.43 -6.68
N ALA A 130 -4.78 0.31 -7.37
CA ALA A 130 -5.69 -0.82 -7.46
C ALA A 130 -5.27 -1.99 -6.55
N ALA A 131 -4.06 -1.96 -6.02
CA ALA A 131 -3.54 -3.03 -5.17
C ALA A 131 -2.69 -2.44 -4.04
N ILE A 132 -2.91 -2.95 -2.84
CA ILE A 132 -2.28 -2.49 -1.61
C ILE A 132 -1.83 -3.71 -0.84
N GLN A 133 -0.65 -3.63 -0.26
CA GLN A 133 -0.16 -4.60 0.70
C GLN A 133 -0.06 -3.96 2.08
N THR A 134 -0.62 -4.61 3.07
CA THR A 134 -0.44 -4.27 4.49
C THR A 134 0.00 -5.51 5.25
N ASN A 135 0.50 -5.33 6.47
CA ASN A 135 1.01 -6.41 7.28
C ASN A 135 0.25 -6.50 8.62
N SER A 136 0.09 -7.74 9.11
CA SER A 136 -0.32 -8.03 10.47
C SER A 136 0.72 -8.97 11.06
N SER A 137 1.39 -8.54 12.13
CA SER A 137 2.49 -9.27 12.76
C SER A 137 2.06 -10.01 14.03
N GLY A 138 2.99 -10.74 14.62
CA GLY A 138 2.80 -11.41 15.91
C GLY A 138 2.47 -12.89 15.81
N PHE A 139 2.53 -13.48 14.61
CA PHE A 139 2.25 -14.91 14.39
C PHE A 139 3.49 -15.80 14.54
N ASP A 140 4.66 -15.21 14.73
CA ASP A 140 5.91 -15.96 14.84
C ASP A 140 6.15 -16.42 16.28
N THR A 141 5.42 -17.46 16.71
CA THR A 141 5.42 -17.99 18.09
C THR A 141 6.06 -19.36 18.15
N HIS A 142 7.37 -19.38 18.41
CA HIS A 142 8.15 -20.63 18.51
C HIS A 142 7.97 -21.36 19.86
N GLY A 143 7.70 -20.63 20.93
CA GLY A 143 7.68 -21.18 22.30
C GLY A 143 6.32 -21.68 22.75
N ASP A 144 5.25 -20.97 22.40
CA ASP A 144 3.88 -21.31 22.75
C ASP A 144 2.90 -20.79 21.70
N VAL A 145 2.17 -21.68 21.05
CA VAL A 145 1.17 -21.34 20.03
C VAL A 145 0.00 -20.51 20.57
N ASN A 146 -0.25 -20.52 21.89
CA ASN A 146 -1.28 -19.66 22.50
C ASN A 146 -0.95 -18.17 22.33
N GLY A 147 0.31 -17.81 22.11
CA GLY A 147 0.73 -16.45 21.73
C GLY A 147 0.06 -15.97 20.44
N ASN A 148 -0.34 -16.87 19.55
CA ASN A 148 -1.07 -16.53 18.32
C ASN A 148 -2.48 -15.97 18.58
N ASN A 149 -3.09 -16.21 19.75
CA ASN A 149 -4.45 -15.76 20.04
C ASN A 149 -4.56 -14.22 19.94
N GLY A 150 -3.57 -13.50 20.47
CA GLY A 150 -3.53 -12.04 20.36
C GLY A 150 -3.34 -11.56 18.92
N ALA A 151 -2.44 -12.20 18.17
CA ALA A 151 -2.20 -11.89 16.78
C ALA A 151 -3.43 -12.18 15.91
N LEU A 152 -4.10 -13.30 16.12
CA LEU A 152 -5.33 -13.67 15.42
C LEU A 152 -6.48 -12.68 15.73
N THR A 153 -6.64 -12.31 17.00
CA THR A 153 -7.62 -11.29 17.41
C THR A 153 -7.34 -9.95 16.70
N ASN A 154 -6.09 -9.52 16.70
CA ASN A 154 -5.71 -8.28 16.01
C ASN A 154 -5.97 -8.39 14.49
N ALA A 155 -5.59 -9.48 13.83
CA ALA A 155 -5.84 -9.69 12.41
C ALA A 155 -7.34 -9.68 12.09
N THR A 156 -8.16 -10.35 12.92
CA THR A 156 -9.62 -10.36 12.77
C THR A 156 -10.21 -8.96 12.92
N ASN A 157 -9.78 -8.21 13.94
CA ASN A 157 -10.21 -6.82 14.13
C ASN A 157 -9.83 -5.92 12.95
N ARG A 158 -8.63 -6.11 12.40
CA ARG A 158 -8.18 -5.39 11.18
C ARG A 158 -9.06 -5.72 9.97
N LEU A 159 -9.41 -6.98 9.77
CA LEU A 159 -10.27 -7.39 8.67
C LEU A 159 -11.70 -6.84 8.83
N THR A 160 -12.26 -6.91 10.02
CA THR A 160 -13.57 -6.32 10.33
C THR A 160 -13.56 -4.82 10.05
N TYR A 161 -12.58 -4.11 10.60
CA TYR A 161 -12.41 -2.68 10.38
C TYR A 161 -12.27 -2.32 8.89
N LEU A 162 -11.50 -3.12 8.14
CA LEU A 162 -11.32 -2.92 6.71
C LEU A 162 -12.64 -2.97 5.95
N TRP A 163 -13.49 -3.97 6.26
CA TRP A 163 -14.79 -4.13 5.59
C TRP A 163 -15.80 -3.03 6.01
N ASP A 164 -15.85 -2.70 7.29
CA ASP A 164 -16.74 -1.63 7.81
C ASP A 164 -16.36 -0.28 7.19
N GLU A 165 -15.09 0.01 7.14
CA GLU A 165 -14.59 1.26 6.55
C GLU A 165 -14.74 1.29 5.02
N ALA A 166 -14.55 0.15 4.33
CA ALA A 166 -14.81 0.03 2.90
C ALA A 166 -16.29 0.22 2.58
N ALA A 167 -17.19 -0.31 3.41
CA ALA A 167 -18.63 -0.10 3.28
C ALA A 167 -19.01 1.38 3.49
N ARG A 168 -18.47 2.00 4.53
CA ARG A 168 -18.67 3.43 4.80
C ARG A 168 -18.20 4.32 3.64
N ARG A 169 -17.16 3.90 2.93
CA ARG A 169 -16.61 4.60 1.75
C ARG A 169 -17.29 4.23 0.43
N GLY A 170 -18.23 3.29 0.43
CA GLY A 170 -18.93 2.85 -0.78
C GLY A 170 -18.05 2.08 -1.77
N ILE A 171 -17.03 1.35 -1.28
CA ILE A 171 -16.12 0.54 -2.12
C ILE A 171 -16.10 -0.94 -1.74
N ALA A 172 -16.91 -1.38 -0.78
CA ALA A 172 -16.94 -2.78 -0.34
C ALA A 172 -17.34 -3.75 -1.46
N ASP A 173 -18.17 -3.31 -2.41
CA ASP A 173 -18.60 -4.08 -3.57
C ASP A 173 -17.47 -4.35 -4.59
N ARG A 174 -16.35 -3.67 -4.45
CA ARG A 174 -15.17 -3.76 -5.32
C ARG A 174 -13.92 -4.22 -4.59
N LEU A 175 -14.02 -4.45 -3.29
CA LEU A 175 -12.90 -4.86 -2.45
C LEU A 175 -12.68 -6.37 -2.57
N PHE A 176 -11.44 -6.75 -2.84
CA PHE A 176 -10.97 -8.12 -2.83
C PHE A 176 -9.76 -8.20 -1.90
N VAL A 177 -9.81 -9.09 -0.92
CA VAL A 177 -8.76 -9.23 0.10
C VAL A 177 -8.17 -10.62 0.05
N VAL A 178 -6.85 -10.70 0.03
CA VAL A 178 -6.10 -11.95 0.20
C VAL A 178 -5.25 -11.79 1.45
N ALA A 179 -5.54 -12.58 2.47
CA ALA A 179 -4.71 -12.68 3.65
C ALA A 179 -3.94 -14.00 3.59
N ALA A 180 -2.62 -13.92 3.51
CA ALA A 180 -1.75 -15.08 3.37
C ALA A 180 -0.65 -15.03 4.42
N GLY A 181 -0.24 -16.19 4.90
CA GLY A 181 1.00 -16.36 5.66
C GLY A 181 2.21 -16.49 4.72
N GLU A 182 3.38 -16.23 5.27
CA GLU A 182 4.66 -16.39 4.57
C GLU A 182 5.06 -17.87 4.47
N PHE A 183 4.73 -18.65 5.51
CA PHE A 183 5.02 -20.08 5.65
C PHE A 183 3.94 -20.76 6.49
N SER A 184 3.93 -22.08 6.48
CA SER A 184 3.14 -22.90 7.42
C SER A 184 3.94 -23.19 8.70
N ARG A 185 3.32 -23.93 9.62
CA ARG A 185 3.93 -24.32 10.89
C ARG A 185 4.05 -25.84 10.96
N THR A 186 5.14 -26.30 11.57
CA THR A 186 5.34 -27.72 11.91
C THR A 186 4.33 -28.15 12.98
N GLU A 187 4.24 -29.46 13.20
CA GLU A 187 3.53 -30.01 14.34
C GLU A 187 4.06 -29.46 15.67
N LEU A 188 3.22 -29.49 16.71
CA LEU A 188 3.59 -29.02 18.04
C LEU A 188 4.71 -29.90 18.63
N ASN A 189 5.73 -29.24 19.15
CA ASN A 189 6.75 -29.90 19.93
C ASN A 189 6.31 -30.13 21.39
N GLY A 190 7.14 -30.79 22.18
CA GLY A 190 6.83 -31.10 23.60
C GLY A 190 6.65 -29.88 24.51
N SER A 191 6.99 -28.70 24.04
CA SER A 191 6.84 -27.42 24.77
C SER A 191 5.64 -26.61 24.27
N ASN A 192 4.73 -27.20 23.51
CA ASN A 192 3.59 -26.54 22.87
C ASN A 192 3.98 -25.41 21.88
N GLY A 193 5.21 -25.44 21.40
CA GLY A 193 5.72 -24.55 20.34
C GLY A 193 5.78 -25.26 19.00
N ASN A 194 6.06 -24.53 17.94
CA ASN A 194 6.32 -25.08 16.61
C ASN A 194 7.31 -24.20 15.83
N ASP A 195 7.82 -24.72 14.75
CA ASP A 195 8.75 -24.05 13.86
C ASP A 195 8.12 -23.73 12.49
N HIS A 196 8.88 -23.03 11.66
CA HIS A 196 8.50 -22.76 10.29
C HIS A 196 8.53 -24.04 9.46
N ASP A 197 7.50 -24.22 8.63
CA ASP A 197 7.45 -25.28 7.64
C ASP A 197 7.40 -24.68 6.23
N SER A 198 8.12 -25.27 5.31
CA SER A 198 8.16 -24.87 3.91
C SER A 198 6.98 -25.40 3.08
N VAL A 199 6.17 -26.28 3.63
CA VAL A 199 5.08 -26.94 2.93
C VAL A 199 3.81 -26.09 2.99
N GLY A 200 3.77 -25.06 2.17
CA GLY A 200 2.55 -24.36 1.77
C GLY A 200 1.78 -23.63 2.88
N ALA A 201 1.79 -22.31 2.83
CA ALA A 201 0.91 -21.50 3.65
C ALA A 201 -0.50 -21.45 3.02
N GLY A 202 -1.52 -21.57 3.85
CA GLY A 202 -2.91 -21.31 3.44
C GLY A 202 -3.14 -19.81 3.20
N CYS A 203 -4.11 -19.47 2.39
CA CYS A 203 -4.58 -18.10 2.25
C CYS A 203 -6.09 -18.03 2.45
N LEU A 204 -6.53 -16.92 3.05
CA LEU A 204 -7.94 -16.54 3.15
C LEU A 204 -8.24 -15.54 2.03
N ILE A 205 -9.25 -15.87 1.23
CA ILE A 205 -9.70 -14.99 0.13
C ILE A 205 -11.10 -14.50 0.47
N MET A 206 -11.28 -13.19 0.45
CA MET A 206 -12.55 -12.55 0.71
C MET A 206 -12.88 -11.57 -0.41
N GLY A 207 -14.15 -11.50 -0.77
CA GLY A 207 -14.66 -10.58 -1.79
C GLY A 207 -16.13 -10.26 -1.56
N PRO A 208 -16.71 -9.41 -2.42
CA PRO A 208 -18.11 -9.05 -2.32
C PRO A 208 -19.03 -10.28 -2.38
N PRO A 209 -20.20 -10.26 -1.69
CA PRO A 209 -21.11 -11.40 -1.64
C PRO A 209 -21.53 -11.95 -3.02
N GLY A 210 -21.68 -11.09 -4.00
CA GLY A 210 -22.06 -11.45 -5.37
C GLY A 210 -21.02 -12.23 -6.15
N TRP A 211 -19.78 -12.36 -5.64
CA TRP A 211 -18.70 -13.08 -6.33
C TRP A 211 -18.67 -14.59 -6.01
N GLY A 212 -19.52 -15.06 -5.10
CA GLY A 212 -19.66 -16.48 -4.80
C GLY A 212 -18.42 -17.15 -4.20
N LEU A 213 -17.56 -16.39 -3.53
CA LEU A 213 -16.29 -16.86 -2.93
C LEU A 213 -16.48 -17.50 -1.55
N GLY A 214 -17.64 -17.31 -0.93
CA GLY A 214 -17.88 -17.75 0.45
C GLY A 214 -18.00 -19.27 0.62
N ASN A 215 -17.63 -19.75 1.81
CA ASN A 215 -17.82 -21.13 2.28
C ASN A 215 -17.18 -22.21 1.41
N ARG A 216 -16.01 -21.95 0.86
CA ARG A 216 -15.25 -22.91 0.04
C ARG A 216 -13.85 -23.06 0.59
N VAL A 217 -13.40 -24.29 0.67
CA VAL A 217 -11.97 -24.64 0.81
C VAL A 217 -11.53 -25.16 -0.54
N VAL A 218 -10.44 -24.60 -1.07
CA VAL A 218 -9.88 -24.97 -2.37
C VAL A 218 -8.42 -25.36 -2.15
N GLY A 219 -8.03 -26.51 -2.63
CA GLY A 219 -6.68 -27.04 -2.51
C GLY A 219 -6.68 -28.44 -1.90
N TYR A 220 -5.49 -28.99 -1.73
CA TYR A 220 -5.24 -30.25 -1.07
C TYR A 220 -4.55 -30.00 0.29
N THR A 221 -5.00 -30.73 1.30
CA THR A 221 -4.32 -30.80 2.60
C THR A 221 -3.37 -31.98 2.62
#